data_4c73c58d3847ae536e17146d9c9be247
#
_entry.id   4c73c58d3847ae536e17146d9c9be247
#
_cell.length_a   1.000
_cell.length_b   1.000
_cell.length_c   1.000
_cell.angle_alpha   90.00
_cell.angle_beta   90.00
_cell.angle_gamma   90.00
#
_symmetry.space_group_name_H-M   'P 1'
#
loop_
_entity.id
_entity.type
_entity.pdbx_description
1 polymer ?
#
loop_
_entity_poly.entity_id
_entity_poly.type
_entity_poly.pdbx_seq_one_letter_code
_entity_poly.pdbx_strand_id
1 'polypeptide(L)'
;MANNGAAPSAAPILGIGLMLLATLFMSINNAILKWMTAGYPAGEILFIRGAFIFIPIAFFVWRAGGVQSLRMQSLSGHALRAILVVGSAFCYVNGLRYIPLADATAISFTGPLFAAMLAIPILGEVVGWRRWSAILVGFVGVVIITRPTGDVMRYAVILPLGAAFLAAVRDVLTRRMTVRESSNSILMSTSVVVVLAGLATLPLGWKMPVASDVAIMAAAGILNG
;
A
#
# COMPACT_ATOMS: atom_id res chain seq x y z
N MET A 1 -16.38 -34.75 -36.02
CA MET A 1 -15.58 -33.59 -35.63
C MET A 1 -16.53 -32.53 -35.07
N ALA A 2 -16.71 -32.55 -33.76
CA ALA A 2 -17.58 -31.57 -33.08
C ALA A 2 -16.72 -30.40 -32.59
N ASN A 3 -16.95 -29.25 -33.20
CA ASN A 3 -16.30 -27.99 -32.84
C ASN A 3 -16.99 -27.45 -31.57
N ASN A 4 -16.40 -27.73 -30.40
CA ASN A 4 -16.81 -27.11 -29.15
C ASN A 4 -16.34 -25.66 -29.15
N GLY A 5 -17.16 -24.78 -29.72
CA GLY A 5 -17.08 -23.33 -29.52
C GLY A 5 -17.34 -23.00 -28.06
N ALA A 6 -16.31 -23.07 -27.22
CA ALA A 6 -16.38 -22.56 -25.88
C ALA A 6 -16.64 -21.04 -25.97
N ALA A 7 -17.82 -20.62 -25.52
CA ALA A 7 -18.13 -19.20 -25.32
C ALA A 7 -17.01 -18.57 -24.46
N PRO A 8 -16.54 -17.34 -24.77
CA PRO A 8 -15.52 -16.68 -23.97
C PRO A 8 -16.03 -16.59 -22.54
N SER A 9 -15.32 -17.24 -21.61
CA SER A 9 -15.70 -17.27 -20.21
C SER A 9 -15.83 -15.84 -19.70
N ALA A 10 -16.96 -15.48 -19.09
CA ALA A 10 -17.20 -14.16 -18.49
C ALA A 10 -16.18 -13.82 -17.37
N ALA A 11 -15.44 -14.81 -16.90
CA ALA A 11 -14.43 -14.69 -15.87
C ALA A 11 -13.31 -13.63 -16.14
N PRO A 12 -12.69 -13.52 -17.34
CA PRO A 12 -11.68 -12.50 -17.56
C PRO A 12 -12.25 -11.09 -17.59
N ILE A 13 -13.44 -10.87 -18.10
CA ILE A 13 -14.09 -9.54 -18.16
C ILE A 13 -14.43 -9.07 -16.75
N LEU A 14 -14.99 -9.94 -15.91
CA LEU A 14 -15.27 -9.65 -14.51
C LEU A 14 -13.99 -9.31 -13.75
N GLY A 15 -12.90 -10.07 -13.97
CA GLY A 15 -11.60 -9.81 -13.36
C GLY A 15 -11.03 -8.44 -13.74
N ILE A 16 -11.10 -8.06 -15.01
CA ILE A 16 -10.70 -6.74 -15.50
C ILE A 16 -11.55 -5.65 -14.86
N GLY A 17 -12.88 -5.82 -14.82
CA GLY A 17 -13.79 -4.87 -14.19
C GLY A 17 -13.50 -4.63 -12.71
N LEU A 18 -13.27 -5.71 -11.96
CA LEU A 18 -12.89 -5.63 -10.53
C LEU A 18 -11.54 -4.93 -10.34
N MET A 19 -10.57 -5.17 -11.22
CA MET A 19 -9.26 -4.54 -11.16
C MET A 19 -9.33 -3.04 -11.44
N LEU A 20 -10.13 -2.62 -12.40
CA LEU A 20 -10.39 -1.21 -12.70
C LEU A 20 -11.09 -0.52 -11.53
N LEU A 21 -12.09 -1.17 -10.92
CA LEU A 21 -12.80 -0.65 -9.76
C LEU A 21 -11.86 -0.49 -8.55
N ALA A 22 -11.03 -1.48 -8.27
CA ALA A 22 -10.02 -1.41 -7.21
C ALA A 22 -9.02 -0.27 -7.43
N THR A 23 -8.56 -0.06 -8.68
CA THR A 23 -7.66 1.03 -9.03
C THR A 23 -8.33 2.40 -8.87
N LEU A 24 -9.61 2.51 -9.20
CA LEU A 24 -10.40 3.72 -8.99
C LEU A 24 -10.51 4.05 -7.49
N PHE A 25 -10.87 3.08 -6.66
CA PHE A 25 -10.94 3.26 -5.21
C PHE A 25 -9.58 3.64 -4.61
N MET A 26 -8.51 3.04 -5.09
CA MET A 26 -7.16 3.37 -4.66
C MET A 26 -6.76 4.81 -5.05
N SER A 27 -7.17 5.27 -6.23
CA SER A 27 -6.93 6.65 -6.68
C SER A 27 -7.71 7.67 -5.85
N ILE A 28 -8.98 7.39 -5.55
CA ILE A 28 -9.82 8.23 -4.67
C ILE A 28 -9.20 8.28 -3.26
N ASN A 29 -8.78 7.13 -2.74
CA ASN A 29 -8.14 7.03 -1.43
C ASN A 29 -6.85 7.88 -1.37
N ASN A 30 -6.01 7.84 -2.40
CA ASN A 30 -4.80 8.65 -2.49
C ASN A 30 -5.10 10.16 -2.60
N ALA A 31 -6.17 10.55 -3.31
CA ALA A 31 -6.60 11.94 -3.38
C ALA A 31 -7.08 12.46 -2.02
N ILE A 32 -7.89 11.68 -1.30
CA ILE A 32 -8.30 11.98 0.08
C ILE A 32 -7.08 12.13 0.98
N LEU A 33 -6.14 11.18 0.89
CA LEU A 33 -4.93 11.20 1.68
C LEU A 33 -4.10 12.47 1.42
N LYS A 34 -3.92 12.84 0.15
CA LYS A 34 -3.24 14.10 -0.23
C LYS A 34 -3.93 15.32 0.36
N TRP A 35 -5.26 15.39 0.28
CA TRP A 35 -6.02 16.50 0.83
C TRP A 35 -5.84 16.61 2.35
N MET A 36 -5.93 15.49 3.08
CA MET A 36 -5.75 15.45 4.53
C MET A 36 -4.35 15.86 4.98
N THR A 37 -3.31 15.61 4.19
CA THR A 37 -1.93 16.00 4.56
C THR A 37 -1.72 17.51 4.64
N ALA A 38 -2.60 18.32 4.09
CA ALA A 38 -2.56 19.79 4.22
C ALA A 38 -2.96 20.27 5.62
N GLY A 39 -3.84 19.54 6.31
CA GLY A 39 -4.40 19.93 7.61
C GLY A 39 -3.83 19.16 8.80
N TYR A 40 -3.53 17.88 8.63
CA TYR A 40 -3.27 16.93 9.70
C TYR A 40 -1.89 16.28 9.62
N PRO A 41 -1.26 15.94 10.77
CA PRO A 41 -0.02 15.17 10.77
C PRO A 41 -0.23 13.72 10.30
N ALA A 42 0.82 13.12 9.74
CA ALA A 42 0.76 11.79 9.14
C ALA A 42 0.27 10.71 10.11
N GLY A 43 0.74 10.75 11.36
CA GLY A 43 0.35 9.75 12.36
C GLY A 43 -1.12 9.81 12.72
N GLU A 44 -1.71 11.01 12.81
CA GLU A 44 -3.14 11.21 13.07
C GLU A 44 -3.99 10.66 11.93
N ILE A 45 -3.62 10.94 10.68
CA ILE A 45 -4.30 10.39 9.50
C ILE A 45 -4.25 8.86 9.51
N LEU A 46 -3.07 8.29 9.77
CA LEU A 46 -2.89 6.84 9.81
C LEU A 46 -3.66 6.19 10.95
N PHE A 47 -3.75 6.85 12.12
CA PHE A 47 -4.52 6.36 13.26
C PHE A 47 -6.02 6.33 12.96
N ILE A 48 -6.60 7.48 12.58
CA ILE A 48 -8.05 7.58 12.34
C ILE A 48 -8.45 6.63 11.22
N ARG A 49 -7.77 6.69 10.10
CA ARG A 49 -8.02 5.83 8.95
C ARG A 49 -7.83 4.34 9.29
N GLY A 50 -6.77 4.02 10.05
CA GLY A 50 -6.48 2.66 10.52
C GLY A 50 -7.52 2.12 11.49
N ALA A 51 -8.12 2.97 12.35
CA ALA A 51 -9.19 2.56 13.26
C ALA A 51 -10.44 2.10 12.49
N PHE A 52 -10.80 2.76 11.40
CA PHE A 52 -11.98 2.39 10.62
C PHE A 52 -11.76 1.19 9.68
N ILE A 53 -10.52 0.79 9.41
CA ILE A 53 -10.22 -0.42 8.62
C ILE A 53 -10.66 -1.71 9.35
N PHE A 54 -10.81 -1.66 10.69
CA PHE A 54 -11.27 -2.83 11.45
C PHE A 54 -12.72 -3.19 11.14
N ILE A 55 -13.54 -2.28 10.58
CA ILE A 55 -14.93 -2.58 10.19
C ILE A 55 -14.97 -3.65 9.10
N PRO A 56 -14.37 -3.45 7.92
CA PRO A 56 -14.34 -4.51 6.90
C PRO A 56 -13.56 -5.75 7.36
N ILE A 57 -12.46 -5.60 8.12
CA ILE A 57 -11.72 -6.75 8.66
C ILE A 57 -12.63 -7.60 9.55
N ALA A 58 -13.40 -7.00 10.46
CA ALA A 58 -14.33 -7.72 11.32
C ALA A 58 -15.37 -8.50 10.51
N PHE A 59 -15.89 -7.92 9.43
CA PHE A 59 -16.80 -8.59 8.53
C PHE A 59 -16.16 -9.81 7.84
N PHE A 60 -14.93 -9.66 7.30
CA PHE A 60 -14.24 -10.78 6.65
C PHE A 60 -13.83 -11.86 7.65
N VAL A 61 -13.40 -11.51 8.85
CA VAL A 61 -13.08 -12.46 9.93
C VAL A 61 -14.34 -13.26 10.32
N TRP A 62 -15.46 -12.56 10.48
CA TRP A 62 -16.74 -13.23 10.78
C TRP A 62 -17.13 -14.22 9.69
N ARG A 63 -17.01 -13.86 8.41
CA ARG A 63 -17.27 -14.76 7.27
C ARG A 63 -16.33 -15.92 7.15
N ALA A 64 -15.10 -15.76 7.57
CA ALA A 64 -14.03 -16.77 7.45
C ALA A 64 -13.99 -17.79 8.61
N GLY A 65 -15.02 -17.85 9.45
CA GLY A 65 -15.08 -18.78 10.58
C GLY A 65 -14.63 -18.18 11.92
N GLY A 66 -14.60 -16.82 12.02
CA GLY A 66 -14.33 -16.13 13.28
C GLY A 66 -12.84 -16.02 13.63
N VAL A 67 -12.56 -15.92 14.91
CA VAL A 67 -11.23 -15.61 15.47
C VAL A 67 -10.16 -16.66 15.09
N GLN A 68 -10.56 -17.88 14.74
CA GLN A 68 -9.62 -18.93 14.30
C GLN A 68 -8.88 -18.56 13.02
N SER A 69 -9.50 -17.74 12.14
CA SER A 69 -8.88 -17.23 10.91
C SER A 69 -7.74 -16.23 11.17
N LEU A 70 -7.59 -15.75 12.41
CA LEU A 70 -6.55 -14.81 12.83
C LEU A 70 -5.30 -15.49 13.40
N ARG A 71 -5.24 -16.84 13.39
CA ARG A 71 -4.09 -17.57 13.94
C ARG A 71 -2.83 -17.26 13.15
N MET A 72 -1.84 -16.69 13.81
CA MET A 72 -0.52 -16.38 13.27
C MET A 72 0.43 -17.57 13.49
N GLN A 73 1.18 -17.95 12.45
CA GLN A 73 2.19 -18.99 12.54
C GLN A 73 3.60 -18.42 12.75
N SER A 74 3.87 -17.22 12.23
CA SER A 74 5.17 -16.56 12.32
C SER A 74 5.05 -15.14 12.84
N LEU A 75 5.22 -14.95 14.14
CA LEU A 75 5.15 -13.62 14.77
C LEU A 75 6.25 -12.69 14.23
N SER A 76 7.46 -13.19 13.98
CA SER A 76 8.57 -12.41 13.43
C SER A 76 8.28 -11.92 12.01
N GLY A 77 7.66 -12.76 11.17
CA GLY A 77 7.22 -12.37 9.83
C GLY A 77 6.18 -11.26 9.87
N HIS A 78 5.18 -11.37 10.75
CA HIS A 78 4.16 -10.33 10.95
C HIS A 78 4.77 -9.01 11.47
N ALA A 79 5.68 -9.08 12.45
CA ALA A 79 6.35 -7.91 12.99
C ALA A 79 7.20 -7.19 11.95
N LEU A 80 8.04 -7.93 11.21
CA LEU A 80 8.87 -7.35 10.14
C LEU A 80 7.99 -6.71 9.06
N ARG A 81 6.96 -7.41 8.60
CA ARG A 81 6.03 -6.88 7.63
C ARG A 81 5.33 -5.61 8.13
N ALA A 82 4.87 -5.60 9.38
CA ALA A 82 4.19 -4.46 9.97
C ALA A 82 5.11 -3.23 10.05
N ILE A 83 6.37 -3.41 10.45
CA ILE A 83 7.37 -2.33 10.47
C ILE A 83 7.56 -1.75 9.05
N LEU A 84 7.65 -2.60 8.03
CA LEU A 84 7.78 -2.16 6.64
C LEU A 84 6.55 -1.39 6.16
N VAL A 85 5.34 -1.83 6.55
CA VAL A 85 4.09 -1.11 6.23
C VAL A 85 4.06 0.25 6.90
N VAL A 86 4.36 0.31 8.19
CA VAL A 86 4.40 1.57 8.95
C VAL A 86 5.41 2.52 8.34
N GLY A 87 6.65 2.07 8.12
CA GLY A 87 7.70 2.87 7.50
C GLY A 87 7.30 3.40 6.12
N SER A 88 6.78 2.52 5.26
CA SER A 88 6.29 2.88 3.93
C SER A 88 5.14 3.90 4.01
N ALA A 89 4.16 3.70 4.90
CA ALA A 89 3.02 4.59 5.06
C ALA A 89 3.44 5.98 5.57
N PHE A 90 4.31 6.05 6.58
CA PHE A 90 4.84 7.32 7.07
C PHE A 90 5.67 8.06 6.03
N CYS A 91 6.54 7.34 5.30
CA CYS A 91 7.31 7.94 4.20
C CYS A 91 6.39 8.49 3.12
N TYR A 92 5.38 7.72 2.70
CA TYR A 92 4.45 8.14 1.64
C TYR A 92 3.61 9.35 2.07
N VAL A 93 2.97 9.29 3.24
CA VAL A 93 2.10 10.38 3.74
C VAL A 93 2.89 11.66 3.96
N ASN A 94 4.10 11.59 4.53
CA ASN A 94 4.96 12.77 4.67
C ASN A 94 5.46 13.27 3.31
N GLY A 95 5.77 12.39 2.36
CA GLY A 95 6.14 12.78 1.00
C GLY A 95 5.04 13.56 0.30
N LEU A 96 3.78 13.15 0.46
CA LEU A 96 2.61 13.84 -0.10
C LEU A 96 2.45 15.29 0.37
N ARG A 97 3.07 15.70 1.48
CA ARG A 97 3.04 17.08 1.93
C ARG A 97 3.83 18.01 1.00
N TYR A 98 4.90 17.51 0.44
CA TYR A 98 5.90 18.33 -0.27
C TYR A 98 5.81 18.25 -1.79
N ILE A 99 5.23 17.17 -2.34
CA ILE A 99 5.14 16.96 -3.78
C ILE A 99 3.69 16.78 -4.24
N PRO A 100 3.38 17.12 -5.51
CA PRO A 100 2.08 16.84 -6.12
C PRO A 100 1.71 15.35 -6.05
N LEU A 101 0.42 15.06 -5.98
CA LEU A 101 -0.07 13.68 -5.97
C LEU A 101 0.36 12.90 -7.24
N ALA A 102 0.38 13.58 -8.38
CA ALA A 102 0.79 12.97 -9.65
C ALA A 102 2.24 12.47 -9.60
N ASP A 103 3.15 13.28 -9.02
CA ASP A 103 4.56 12.92 -8.89
C ASP A 103 4.75 11.78 -7.87
N ALA A 104 4.06 11.85 -6.72
CA ALA A 104 4.08 10.78 -5.72
C ALA A 104 3.57 9.46 -6.30
N THR A 105 2.52 9.51 -7.12
CA THR A 105 1.97 8.33 -7.80
C THR A 105 2.96 7.78 -8.83
N ALA A 106 3.56 8.65 -9.65
CA ALA A 106 4.58 8.25 -10.61
C ALA A 106 5.77 7.56 -9.94
N ILE A 107 6.26 8.12 -8.81
CA ILE A 107 7.33 7.51 -8.04
C ILE A 107 6.89 6.16 -7.46
N SER A 108 5.64 6.00 -7.03
CA SER A 108 5.13 4.74 -6.50
C SER A 108 5.16 3.60 -7.53
N PHE A 109 5.11 3.91 -8.84
CA PHE A 109 5.31 2.92 -9.90
C PHE A 109 6.73 2.34 -9.96
N THR A 110 7.69 2.89 -9.21
CA THR A 110 8.98 2.21 -9.00
C THR A 110 8.87 0.96 -8.11
N GLY A 111 7.78 0.83 -7.34
CA GLY A 111 7.55 -0.32 -6.46
C GLY A 111 7.67 -1.67 -7.16
N PRO A 112 6.97 -1.93 -8.27
CA PRO A 112 7.13 -3.15 -9.06
C PRO A 112 8.56 -3.37 -9.57
N LEU A 113 9.30 -2.30 -9.88
CA LEU A 113 10.70 -2.37 -10.32
C LEU A 113 11.60 -2.83 -9.17
N PHE A 114 11.45 -2.23 -7.98
CA PHE A 114 12.12 -2.68 -6.77
C PHE A 114 11.75 -4.12 -6.39
N ALA A 115 10.47 -4.49 -6.50
CA ALA A 115 10.03 -5.84 -6.20
C ALA A 115 10.67 -6.87 -7.14
N ALA A 116 10.80 -6.56 -8.44
CA ALA A 116 11.49 -7.42 -9.40
C ALA A 116 12.99 -7.55 -9.09
N MET A 117 13.65 -6.45 -8.70
CA MET A 117 15.06 -6.47 -8.28
C MET A 117 15.28 -7.30 -7.00
N LEU A 118 14.39 -7.15 -6.02
CA LEU A 118 14.46 -7.85 -4.73
C LEU A 118 14.08 -9.34 -4.83
N ALA A 119 13.28 -9.71 -5.83
CA ALA A 119 12.92 -11.11 -6.06
C ALA A 119 14.15 -11.99 -6.36
N ILE A 120 15.21 -11.42 -6.95
CA ILE A 120 16.47 -12.15 -7.25
C ILE A 120 17.11 -12.67 -5.95
N PRO A 121 17.55 -11.81 -5.01
CA PRO A 121 18.26 -12.28 -3.81
C PRO A 121 17.32 -12.92 -2.78
N ILE A 122 16.05 -12.56 -2.74
CA ILE A 122 15.11 -12.99 -1.71
C ILE A 122 14.37 -14.28 -2.10
N LEU A 123 13.95 -14.40 -3.36
CA LEU A 123 13.18 -15.54 -3.85
C LEU A 123 14.02 -16.50 -4.70
N GLY A 124 15.26 -16.14 -5.07
CA GLY A 124 16.11 -16.95 -5.95
C GLY A 124 15.62 -16.96 -7.41
N GLU A 125 14.80 -15.98 -7.81
CA GLU A 125 14.30 -15.87 -9.18
C GLU A 125 15.40 -15.42 -10.12
N VAL A 126 15.49 -16.01 -11.31
CA VAL A 126 16.40 -15.55 -12.36
C VAL A 126 15.69 -14.49 -13.20
N VAL A 127 16.18 -13.26 -13.14
CA VAL A 127 15.65 -12.15 -13.92
C VAL A 127 16.44 -12.03 -15.23
N GLY A 128 15.78 -12.37 -16.33
CA GLY A 128 16.36 -12.25 -17.67
C GLY A 128 16.57 -10.78 -18.08
N TRP A 129 17.44 -10.57 -19.10
CA TRP A 129 17.83 -9.25 -19.61
C TRP A 129 16.64 -8.36 -20.01
N ARG A 130 15.55 -8.96 -20.53
CA ARG A 130 14.31 -8.24 -20.88
C ARG A 130 13.64 -7.58 -19.67
N ARG A 131 13.66 -8.21 -18.50
CA ARG A 131 13.14 -7.59 -17.27
C ARG A 131 14.06 -6.48 -16.79
N TRP A 132 15.38 -6.66 -16.89
CA TRP A 132 16.35 -5.61 -16.55
C TRP A 132 16.20 -4.37 -17.42
N SER A 133 16.03 -4.55 -18.74
CA SER A 133 15.80 -3.41 -19.63
C SER A 133 14.49 -2.69 -19.31
N ALA A 134 13.41 -3.41 -18.99
CA ALA A 134 12.14 -2.81 -18.58
C ALA A 134 12.29 -2.02 -17.26
N ILE A 135 13.05 -2.52 -16.29
CA ILE A 135 13.36 -1.82 -15.04
C ILE A 135 14.09 -0.50 -15.34
N LEU A 136 15.12 -0.53 -16.16
CA LEU A 136 15.89 0.67 -16.52
C LEU A 136 15.02 1.71 -17.23
N VAL A 137 14.24 1.30 -18.22
CA VAL A 137 13.29 2.18 -18.93
C VAL A 137 12.27 2.79 -17.95
N GLY A 138 11.74 1.98 -17.02
CA GLY A 138 10.81 2.45 -15.99
C GLY A 138 11.44 3.51 -15.09
N PHE A 139 12.68 3.31 -14.62
CA PHE A 139 13.40 4.32 -13.82
C PHE A 139 13.67 5.61 -14.58
N VAL A 140 14.07 5.53 -15.86
CA VAL A 140 14.24 6.71 -16.73
C VAL A 140 12.91 7.45 -16.86
N GLY A 141 11.79 6.74 -17.04
CA GLY A 141 10.45 7.34 -17.08
C GLY A 141 10.11 8.12 -15.81
N VAL A 142 10.40 7.55 -14.63
CA VAL A 142 10.18 8.24 -13.35
C VAL A 142 11.02 9.50 -13.24
N VAL A 143 12.31 9.46 -13.61
CA VAL A 143 13.19 10.65 -13.59
C VAL A 143 12.68 11.74 -14.52
N ILE A 144 12.18 11.39 -15.72
CA ILE A 144 11.62 12.35 -16.67
C ILE A 144 10.35 13.00 -16.11
N ILE A 145 9.46 12.22 -15.48
CA ILE A 145 8.20 12.71 -14.90
C ILE A 145 8.46 13.62 -13.71
N THR A 146 9.30 13.18 -12.79
CA THR A 146 9.53 13.89 -11.52
C THR A 146 10.32 15.19 -11.71
N ARG A 147 11.09 15.32 -12.83
CA ARG A 147 11.88 16.52 -13.15
C ARG A 147 12.45 17.19 -11.90
N PRO A 148 13.33 16.55 -11.13
CA PRO A 148 13.77 17.05 -9.83
C PRO A 148 14.60 18.34 -10.00
N THR A 149 13.92 19.45 -10.23
CA THR A 149 14.51 20.79 -10.38
C THR A 149 14.37 21.55 -9.06
N GLY A 150 15.49 21.81 -8.42
CA GLY A 150 15.58 22.53 -7.13
C GLY A 150 15.84 21.60 -5.93
N ASP A 151 16.53 22.17 -4.91
CA ASP A 151 17.02 21.38 -3.78
C ASP A 151 15.91 20.81 -2.90
N VAL A 152 14.86 21.56 -2.63
CA VAL A 152 13.72 21.10 -1.80
C VAL A 152 13.00 19.93 -2.48
N MET A 153 12.82 19.99 -3.82
CA MET A 153 12.18 18.94 -4.60
C MET A 153 13.02 17.64 -4.60
N ARG A 154 14.35 17.75 -4.60
CA ARG A 154 15.25 16.60 -4.54
C ARG A 154 15.09 15.80 -3.25
N TYR A 155 15.03 16.48 -2.10
CA TYR A 155 14.83 15.82 -0.80
C TYR A 155 13.42 15.26 -0.64
N ALA A 156 12.40 15.98 -1.15
CA ALA A 156 11.02 15.52 -1.06
C ALA A 156 10.73 14.23 -1.83
N VAL A 157 11.45 13.97 -2.92
CA VAL A 157 11.34 12.74 -3.74
C VAL A 157 11.85 11.50 -3.00
N ILE A 158 12.81 11.66 -2.06
CA ILE A 158 13.39 10.55 -1.31
C ILE A 158 12.32 9.84 -0.46
N LEU A 159 11.35 10.57 0.09
CA LEU A 159 10.31 9.99 0.94
C LEU A 159 9.39 9.01 0.17
N PRO A 160 8.73 9.39 -0.94
CA PRO A 160 7.91 8.43 -1.69
C PRO A 160 8.75 7.34 -2.39
N LEU A 161 10.01 7.61 -2.75
CA LEU A 161 10.90 6.57 -3.27
C LEU A 161 11.25 5.55 -2.19
N GLY A 162 11.55 6.00 -0.97
CA GLY A 162 11.74 5.15 0.20
C GLY A 162 10.47 4.36 0.53
N ALA A 163 9.30 4.98 0.44
CA ALA A 163 8.01 4.32 0.60
C ALA A 163 7.83 3.19 -0.42
N ALA A 164 8.13 3.44 -1.69
CA ALA A 164 8.03 2.43 -2.76
C ALA A 164 9.01 1.27 -2.54
N PHE A 165 10.23 1.55 -2.09
CA PHE A 165 11.21 0.52 -1.75
C PHE A 165 10.75 -0.34 -0.56
N LEU A 166 10.32 0.27 0.54
CA LEU A 166 9.81 -0.45 1.71
C LEU A 166 8.57 -1.28 1.37
N ALA A 167 7.68 -0.74 0.52
CA ALA A 167 6.52 -1.47 0.01
C ALA A 167 6.95 -2.68 -0.82
N ALA A 168 7.96 -2.55 -1.68
CA ALA A 168 8.49 -3.65 -2.48
C ALA A 168 9.08 -4.78 -1.60
N VAL A 169 9.86 -4.43 -0.57
CA VAL A 169 10.38 -5.40 0.42
C VAL A 169 9.21 -6.12 1.11
N ARG A 170 8.21 -5.37 1.56
CA ARG A 170 6.98 -5.91 2.17
C ARG A 170 6.27 -6.88 1.23
N ASP A 171 6.12 -6.54 -0.05
CA ASP A 171 5.38 -7.35 -1.02
C ASP A 171 6.10 -8.68 -1.32
N VAL A 172 7.42 -8.63 -1.45
CA VAL A 172 8.25 -9.84 -1.60
C VAL A 172 8.17 -10.73 -0.35
N LEU A 173 8.22 -10.13 0.85
CA LEU A 173 8.05 -10.84 2.11
C LEU A 173 6.65 -11.45 2.22
N THR A 174 5.61 -10.70 1.85
CA THR A 174 4.22 -11.15 1.87
C THR A 174 4.01 -12.37 0.97
N ARG A 175 4.63 -12.42 -0.22
CA ARG A 175 4.59 -13.61 -1.10
C ARG A 175 5.08 -14.87 -0.42
N ARG A 176 6.10 -14.77 0.45
CA ARG A 176 6.57 -15.91 1.26
C ARG A 176 5.59 -16.27 2.37
N MET A 177 4.96 -15.28 2.98
CA MET A 177 4.05 -15.49 4.11
C MET A 177 2.72 -16.09 3.69
N THR A 178 2.15 -15.70 2.56
CA THR A 178 0.82 -16.15 2.08
C THR A 178 0.74 -17.66 1.82
N VAL A 179 1.87 -18.35 1.75
CA VAL A 179 1.91 -19.82 1.66
C VAL A 179 1.46 -20.50 2.97
N ARG A 180 1.64 -19.83 4.12
CA ARG A 180 1.40 -20.41 5.45
C ARG A 180 0.42 -19.59 6.30
N GLU A 181 0.23 -18.32 5.99
CA GLU A 181 -0.57 -17.37 6.77
C GLU A 181 -1.88 -17.05 6.06
N SER A 182 -2.96 -16.86 6.82
CA SER A 182 -4.22 -16.40 6.26
C SER A 182 -4.16 -14.91 5.92
N SER A 183 -4.87 -14.49 4.89
CA SER A 183 -4.99 -13.06 4.54
C SER A 183 -5.56 -12.24 5.71
N ASN A 184 -6.49 -12.81 6.46
CA ASN A 184 -7.11 -12.15 7.62
C ASN A 184 -6.10 -11.89 8.75
N SER A 185 -5.21 -12.85 9.05
CA SER A 185 -4.16 -12.68 10.07
C SER A 185 -3.16 -11.60 9.65
N ILE A 186 -2.81 -11.57 8.37
CA ILE A 186 -1.90 -10.57 7.80
C ILE A 186 -2.52 -9.16 7.85
N LEU A 187 -3.78 -9.00 7.44
CA LEU A 187 -4.47 -7.71 7.47
C LEU A 187 -4.66 -7.22 8.90
N MET A 188 -5.14 -8.08 9.80
CA MET A 188 -5.40 -7.73 11.20
C MET A 188 -4.13 -7.29 11.91
N SER A 189 -3.06 -8.08 11.85
CA SER A 189 -1.79 -7.77 12.49
C SER A 189 -1.19 -6.46 12.00
N THR A 190 -1.25 -6.23 10.69
CA THR A 190 -0.75 -5.00 10.08
C THR A 190 -1.55 -3.79 10.53
N SER A 191 -2.89 -3.88 10.51
CA SER A 191 -3.77 -2.78 10.89
C SER A 191 -3.60 -2.38 12.36
N VAL A 192 -3.45 -3.37 13.25
CA VAL A 192 -3.15 -3.11 14.67
C VAL A 192 -1.85 -2.31 14.82
N VAL A 193 -0.77 -2.74 14.14
CA VAL A 193 0.52 -2.06 14.28
C VAL A 193 0.49 -0.66 13.65
N VAL A 194 -0.20 -0.47 12.52
CA VAL A 194 -0.36 0.87 11.91
C VAL A 194 -1.11 1.81 12.84
N VAL A 195 -2.19 1.34 13.46
CA VAL A 195 -2.97 2.14 14.43
C VAL A 195 -2.14 2.48 15.66
N LEU A 196 -1.43 1.52 16.23
CA LEU A 196 -0.55 1.76 17.38
C LEU A 196 0.60 2.73 17.03
N ALA A 197 1.21 2.58 15.86
CA ALA A 197 2.25 3.49 15.40
C ALA A 197 1.70 4.91 15.15
N GLY A 198 0.49 5.02 14.59
CA GLY A 198 -0.20 6.31 14.48
C GLY A 198 -0.45 6.93 15.84
N LEU A 199 -1.01 6.16 16.79
CA LEU A 199 -1.29 6.60 18.16
C LEU A 199 -0.02 7.05 18.90
N ALA A 200 1.10 6.36 18.70
CA ALA A 200 2.38 6.72 19.31
C ALA A 200 2.86 8.13 18.90
N THR A 201 2.35 8.69 17.80
CA THR A 201 2.64 10.08 17.40
C THR A 201 1.76 11.12 18.09
N LEU A 202 0.82 10.74 18.95
CA LEU A 202 -0.06 11.67 19.70
C LEU A 202 0.72 12.80 20.40
N PRO A 203 1.85 12.52 21.09
CA PRO A 203 2.62 13.57 21.77
C PRO A 203 3.27 14.59 20.82
N LEU A 204 3.34 14.30 19.52
CA LEU A 204 3.96 15.15 18.51
C LEU A 204 3.03 16.29 18.02
N GLY A 205 1.88 16.49 18.68
CA GLY A 205 0.99 17.61 18.42
C GLY A 205 -0.05 17.29 17.33
N TRP A 206 -1.01 16.42 17.66
CA TRP A 206 -2.21 16.21 16.86
C TRP A 206 -3.10 17.45 16.89
N LYS A 207 -3.89 17.61 15.83
CA LYS A 207 -4.90 18.65 15.76
C LYS A 207 -6.26 18.01 15.95
N MET A 208 -7.15 18.69 16.69
CA MET A 208 -8.54 18.20 16.79
C MET A 208 -9.19 18.22 15.40
N PRO A 209 -9.52 17.05 14.83
CA PRO A 209 -10.10 17.00 13.50
C PRO A 209 -11.55 17.44 13.52
N VAL A 210 -11.97 18.12 12.46
CA VAL A 210 -13.37 18.49 12.26
C VAL A 210 -14.17 17.22 11.94
N ALA A 211 -15.42 17.14 12.38
CA ALA A 211 -16.26 15.95 12.20
C ALA A 211 -16.39 15.50 10.72
N SER A 212 -16.45 16.45 9.78
CA SER A 212 -16.44 16.17 8.34
C SER A 212 -15.17 15.44 7.89
N ASP A 213 -14.02 15.85 8.40
CA ASP A 213 -12.73 15.30 8.02
C ASP A 213 -12.54 13.90 8.62
N VAL A 214 -13.04 13.67 9.85
CA VAL A 214 -13.10 12.33 10.43
C VAL A 214 -13.96 11.41 9.58
N ALA A 215 -15.12 11.87 9.10
CA ALA A 215 -15.99 11.06 8.24
C ALA A 215 -15.29 10.68 6.92
N ILE A 216 -14.54 11.61 6.32
CA ILE A 216 -13.79 11.37 5.09
C ILE A 216 -12.63 10.38 5.34
N MET A 217 -11.88 10.55 6.44
CA MET A 217 -10.83 9.62 6.83
C MET A 217 -11.39 8.23 7.15
N ALA A 218 -12.56 8.15 7.78
CA ALA A 218 -13.26 6.91 8.05
C ALA A 218 -13.68 6.20 6.77
N ALA A 219 -14.26 6.93 5.82
CA ALA A 219 -14.62 6.38 4.50
C ALA A 219 -13.36 5.85 3.77
N ALA A 220 -12.26 6.62 3.79
CA ALA A 220 -10.99 6.17 3.22
C ALA A 220 -10.42 4.93 3.92
N GLY A 221 -10.61 4.80 5.24
CA GLY A 221 -10.23 3.62 6.01
C GLY A 221 -11.05 2.39 5.61
N ILE A 222 -12.36 2.52 5.51
CA ILE A 222 -13.28 1.44 5.11
C ILE A 222 -12.99 0.99 3.67
N LEU A 223 -12.73 1.91 2.75
CA LEU A 223 -12.41 1.60 1.36
C LEU A 223 -11.04 0.93 1.17
N ASN A 224 -10.17 0.99 2.17
CA ASN A 224 -8.83 0.41 2.12
C ASN A 224 -8.74 -0.98 2.78
N GLY A 225 -9.76 -1.43 3.48
CA GLY A 225 -9.87 -2.75 4.12
C GLY A 225 -10.64 -3.74 3.29
#